data_faf18c19401720645d3c786e198286cd
#
_entry.id   faf18c19401720645d3c786e198286cd
#
_cell.length_a   1.000
_cell.length_b   1.000
_cell.length_c   1.000
_cell.angle_alpha   90.00
_cell.angle_beta   90.00
_cell.angle_gamma   90.00
#
_symmetry.space_group_name_H-M   'P 1'
#
loop_
_entity.id
_entity.type
_entity.pdbx_description
1 polymer ?
#
loop_
_entity_poly.entity_id
_entity_poly.type
_entity_poly.pdbx_seq_one_letter_code
_entity_poly.pdbx_strand_id
1 'polypeptide(L)'
;MKFSKIFFFAALALATFGNAQSGTNLYDVGTIQKIEIKLPYDNWDYMLDTAKMGADGYTMAEWVKINGVQYDSVGVKYKGNSSFDSSYKKNPWNISLDEYKSQNHEGIKSIKMANCFDDPSMIREILSYNLLKNYTDCPRANFAQVYVNGSLIGLYSNTEAINKQMLSERFSHNGNVFFSCSPVGIPVFSNKCTLKFISS
;
A
#
# COMPACT_ATOMS: atom_id res chain seq x y z
N MET A 1 56.54 -32.37 -33.34
CA MET A 1 55.89 -31.81 -32.19
C MET A 1 54.81 -30.86 -32.68
N LYS A 2 53.52 -31.25 -32.55
CA LYS A 2 52.36 -30.40 -32.93
C LYS A 2 51.77 -29.82 -31.66
N PHE A 3 51.86 -28.50 -31.47
CA PHE A 3 51.21 -27.78 -30.40
C PHE A 3 49.74 -27.55 -30.75
N SER A 4 48.84 -28.19 -30.03
CA SER A 4 47.38 -27.94 -30.11
C SER A 4 47.06 -26.69 -29.32
N LYS A 5 46.52 -25.66 -29.99
CA LYS A 5 46.00 -24.45 -29.35
C LYS A 5 44.59 -24.71 -28.87
N ILE A 6 44.43 -24.86 -27.57
CA ILE A 6 43.11 -24.90 -26.92
C ILE A 6 42.59 -23.48 -26.79
N PHE A 7 41.57 -23.14 -27.57
CA PHE A 7 40.80 -21.90 -27.42
C PHE A 7 39.81 -22.05 -26.26
N PHE A 8 40.07 -21.36 -25.17
CA PHE A 8 39.11 -21.20 -24.06
C PHE A 8 38.11 -20.13 -24.47
N PHE A 9 36.85 -20.54 -24.79
CA PHE A 9 35.71 -19.64 -24.93
C PHE A 9 35.21 -19.32 -23.54
N ALA A 10 35.55 -18.16 -22.97
CA ALA A 10 34.93 -17.63 -21.78
C ALA A 10 33.55 -17.05 -22.18
N ALA A 11 32.47 -17.80 -21.92
CA ALA A 11 31.13 -17.29 -22.06
C ALA A 11 30.87 -16.29 -20.91
N LEU A 12 30.93 -15.00 -21.22
CA LEU A 12 30.54 -13.92 -20.31
C LEU A 12 29.00 -13.92 -20.21
N ALA A 13 28.46 -14.57 -19.17
CA ALA A 13 27.03 -14.50 -18.82
C ALA A 13 26.74 -13.07 -18.34
N LEU A 14 26.18 -12.23 -19.19
CA LEU A 14 25.59 -10.96 -18.82
C LEU A 14 24.31 -11.29 -18.00
N ALA A 15 24.43 -11.31 -16.68
CA ALA A 15 23.28 -11.29 -15.80
C ALA A 15 22.61 -9.93 -15.95
N THR A 16 21.53 -9.86 -16.73
CA THR A 16 20.61 -8.71 -16.72
C THR A 16 19.89 -8.74 -15.37
N PHE A 17 20.34 -7.91 -14.44
CA PHE A 17 19.56 -7.61 -13.24
C PHE A 17 18.33 -6.81 -13.69
N GLY A 18 17.28 -7.51 -14.05
CA GLY A 18 15.97 -6.89 -14.18
C GLY A 18 15.56 -6.40 -12.81
N ASN A 19 15.36 -5.09 -12.66
CA ASN A 19 14.72 -4.55 -11.46
C ASN A 19 13.28 -5.10 -11.40
N ALA A 20 13.06 -6.15 -10.62
CA ALA A 20 11.71 -6.64 -10.38
C ALA A 20 10.94 -5.57 -9.62
N GLN A 21 9.78 -5.20 -10.14
CA GLN A 21 8.90 -4.24 -9.49
C GLN A 21 8.39 -4.83 -8.16
N SER A 22 8.51 -4.08 -7.07
CA SER A 22 8.05 -4.51 -5.75
C SER A 22 6.53 -4.75 -5.72
N GLY A 23 6.08 -5.75 -4.96
CA GLY A 23 4.66 -6.04 -4.76
C GLY A 23 3.93 -6.51 -6.02
N THR A 24 4.59 -7.24 -6.91
CA THR A 24 3.97 -7.73 -8.15
C THR A 24 2.76 -8.60 -7.88
N ASN A 25 2.83 -9.55 -6.92
CA ASN A 25 1.70 -10.41 -6.56
C ASN A 25 0.69 -9.69 -5.67
N LEU A 26 1.16 -8.78 -4.78
CA LEU A 26 0.30 -7.99 -3.90
C LEU A 26 -0.70 -7.12 -4.67
N TYR A 27 -0.34 -6.64 -5.87
CA TYR A 27 -1.18 -5.80 -6.71
C TYR A 27 -1.65 -6.50 -8.00
N ASP A 28 -1.59 -7.84 -8.05
CA ASP A 28 -2.15 -8.59 -9.17
C ASP A 28 -3.66 -8.40 -9.25
N VAL A 29 -4.13 -7.89 -10.40
CA VAL A 29 -5.55 -7.56 -10.64
C VAL A 29 -6.43 -8.81 -10.67
N GLY A 30 -5.87 -9.95 -11.05
CA GLY A 30 -6.57 -11.25 -11.12
C GLY A 30 -6.79 -11.90 -9.75
N THR A 31 -6.21 -11.34 -8.67
CA THR A 31 -6.22 -11.95 -7.35
C THR A 31 -6.87 -11.04 -6.31
N ILE A 32 -7.82 -11.58 -5.55
CA ILE A 32 -8.34 -10.92 -4.35
C ILE A 32 -7.40 -11.25 -3.19
N GLN A 33 -6.72 -10.23 -2.66
CA GLN A 33 -5.78 -10.41 -1.57
C GLN A 33 -6.51 -10.73 -0.26
N LYS A 34 -5.91 -11.55 0.60
CA LYS A 34 -6.42 -11.81 1.94
C LYS A 34 -5.53 -11.14 2.97
N ILE A 35 -6.06 -10.17 3.69
CA ILE A 35 -5.36 -9.43 4.75
C ILE A 35 -6.02 -9.78 6.08
N GLU A 36 -5.26 -10.37 7.00
CA GLU A 36 -5.73 -10.74 8.33
C GLU A 36 -4.93 -9.95 9.37
N ILE A 37 -5.64 -9.22 10.23
CA ILE A 37 -5.05 -8.35 11.26
C ILE A 37 -5.43 -8.92 12.62
N LYS A 38 -4.43 -9.15 13.48
CA LYS A 38 -4.65 -9.52 14.88
C LYS A 38 -4.31 -8.35 15.78
N LEU A 39 -5.32 -7.81 16.42
CA LEU A 39 -5.18 -6.78 17.43
C LEU A 39 -5.35 -7.39 18.83
N PRO A 40 -4.59 -6.92 19.84
CA PRO A 40 -4.64 -7.46 21.21
C PRO A 40 -5.90 -7.05 21.98
N TYR A 41 -6.79 -6.26 21.37
CA TYR A 41 -7.97 -5.68 22.01
C TYR A 41 -9.26 -6.25 21.41
N ASP A 42 -10.21 -6.60 22.25
CA ASP A 42 -11.56 -6.99 21.80
C ASP A 42 -12.33 -5.79 21.26
N ASN A 43 -12.13 -4.60 21.86
CA ASN A 43 -12.68 -3.32 21.43
C ASN A 43 -11.78 -2.57 20.43
N TRP A 44 -11.11 -3.31 19.57
CA TRP A 44 -10.10 -2.80 18.63
C TRP A 44 -10.59 -1.62 17.78
N ASP A 45 -11.84 -1.61 17.37
CA ASP A 45 -12.45 -0.57 16.56
C ASP A 45 -12.47 0.77 17.30
N TYR A 46 -12.98 0.77 18.54
CA TYR A 46 -12.96 1.95 19.42
C TYR A 46 -11.53 2.47 19.66
N MET A 47 -10.55 1.58 19.80
CA MET A 47 -9.15 1.96 19.99
C MET A 47 -8.58 2.66 18.76
N LEU A 48 -8.90 2.16 17.56
CA LEU A 48 -8.47 2.77 16.31
C LEU A 48 -9.19 4.10 16.02
N ASP A 49 -10.47 4.20 16.33
CA ASP A 49 -11.24 5.45 16.23
C ASP A 49 -10.65 6.53 17.15
N THR A 50 -10.36 6.16 18.40
CA THR A 50 -9.75 7.08 19.38
C THR A 50 -8.36 7.53 18.91
N ALA A 51 -7.54 6.63 18.39
CA ALA A 51 -6.24 6.96 17.84
C ALA A 51 -6.36 7.88 16.62
N LYS A 52 -7.33 7.64 15.73
CA LYS A 52 -7.58 8.44 14.52
C LYS A 52 -8.07 9.85 14.86
N MET A 53 -8.97 9.98 15.81
CA MET A 53 -9.52 11.28 16.25
C MET A 53 -8.53 12.08 17.13
N GLY A 54 -7.56 11.39 17.74
CA GLY A 54 -6.53 11.99 18.57
C GLY A 54 -5.27 12.33 17.79
N ALA A 55 -4.17 11.65 18.10
CA ALA A 55 -2.85 11.92 17.52
C ALA A 55 -2.65 11.38 16.10
N ASP A 56 -3.64 10.67 15.52
CA ASP A 56 -3.57 9.96 14.23
C ASP A 56 -2.34 9.02 14.11
N GLY A 57 -1.94 8.43 15.26
CA GLY A 57 -0.80 7.52 15.36
C GLY A 57 -1.14 6.08 14.95
N TYR A 58 -0.08 5.28 14.79
CA TYR A 58 -0.23 3.85 14.56
C TYR A 58 -0.51 3.11 15.88
N THR A 59 -1.40 2.13 15.80
CA THR A 59 -1.64 1.13 16.83
C THR A 59 -0.86 -0.13 16.46
N MET A 60 -0.21 -0.78 17.41
CA MET A 60 0.53 -2.01 17.15
C MET A 60 -0.44 -3.20 17.08
N ALA A 61 -0.48 -3.86 15.93
CA ALA A 61 -1.07 -5.18 15.78
C ALA A 61 -0.05 -6.24 16.23
N GLU A 62 -0.53 -7.31 16.86
CA GLU A 62 0.32 -8.45 17.19
C GLU A 62 0.95 -9.02 15.92
N TRP A 63 0.13 -9.21 14.90
CA TRP A 63 0.56 -9.62 13.57
C TRP A 63 -0.44 -9.20 12.49
N VAL A 64 0.07 -9.13 11.26
CA VAL A 64 -0.72 -9.05 10.03
C VAL A 64 -0.30 -10.19 9.12
N LYS A 65 -1.26 -10.90 8.54
CA LYS A 65 -1.00 -11.87 7.47
C LYS A 65 -1.46 -11.34 6.13
N ILE A 66 -0.61 -11.52 5.14
CA ILE A 66 -0.90 -11.19 3.73
C ILE A 66 -0.83 -12.51 2.97
N ASN A 67 -1.97 -13.00 2.50
CA ASN A 67 -2.08 -14.29 1.80
C ASN A 67 -1.39 -15.45 2.57
N GLY A 68 -1.52 -15.45 3.89
CA GLY A 68 -0.92 -16.47 4.78
C GLY A 68 0.51 -16.18 5.25
N VAL A 69 1.22 -15.21 4.65
CA VAL A 69 2.55 -14.79 5.14
C VAL A 69 2.39 -13.85 6.32
N GLN A 70 2.94 -14.20 7.47
CA GLN A 70 2.80 -13.46 8.72
C GLN A 70 3.93 -12.45 8.94
N TYR A 71 3.55 -11.27 9.42
CA TYR A 71 4.41 -10.18 9.87
C TYR A 71 4.02 -9.80 11.29
N ASP A 72 4.96 -9.79 12.22
CA ASP A 72 4.72 -9.48 13.63
C ASP A 72 5.00 -8.00 13.92
N SER A 73 4.34 -7.46 14.94
CA SER A 73 4.53 -6.06 15.41
C SER A 73 4.35 -5.04 14.28
N VAL A 74 3.19 -5.08 13.65
CA VAL A 74 2.84 -4.22 12.50
C VAL A 74 2.07 -2.99 12.97
N GLY A 75 2.40 -1.83 12.41
CA GLY A 75 1.65 -0.60 12.63
C GLY A 75 0.36 -0.59 11.79
N VAL A 76 -0.79 -0.42 12.43
CA VAL A 76 -2.06 -0.27 11.75
C VAL A 76 -2.78 0.98 12.23
N LYS A 77 -3.48 1.67 11.34
CA LYS A 77 -4.33 2.80 11.69
C LYS A 77 -5.44 3.01 10.67
N TYR A 78 -6.50 3.64 11.09
CA TYR A 78 -7.48 4.19 10.19
C TYR A 78 -6.92 5.40 9.45
N LYS A 79 -7.28 5.54 8.18
CA LYS A 79 -6.91 6.67 7.32
C LYS A 79 -8.15 7.37 6.79
N GLY A 80 -7.96 8.35 5.92
CA GLY A 80 -9.03 9.10 5.29
C GLY A 80 -9.48 10.31 6.11
N ASN A 81 -10.06 11.27 5.42
CA ASN A 81 -10.69 12.45 6.01
C ASN A 81 -12.21 12.32 5.87
N SER A 82 -12.73 12.36 4.64
CA SER A 82 -14.16 12.22 4.34
C SER A 82 -14.66 10.78 4.32
N SER A 83 -13.78 9.80 4.17
CA SER A 83 -14.12 8.37 4.10
C SER A 83 -13.99 7.63 5.42
N PHE A 84 -13.56 8.32 6.48
CA PHE A 84 -13.54 7.80 7.85
C PHE A 84 -14.84 8.18 8.55
N ASP A 85 -15.46 7.22 9.25
CA ASP A 85 -16.64 7.44 10.08
C ASP A 85 -16.61 6.46 11.25
N SER A 86 -16.53 6.98 12.48
CA SER A 86 -16.50 6.18 13.72
C SER A 86 -17.82 5.42 14.02
N SER A 87 -18.88 5.64 13.23
CA SER A 87 -20.12 4.85 13.34
C SER A 87 -20.01 3.50 12.63
N TYR A 88 -18.98 3.27 11.82
CA TYR A 88 -18.82 2.06 11.03
C TYR A 88 -17.46 1.40 11.28
N LYS A 89 -17.47 0.06 11.36
CA LYS A 89 -16.23 -0.73 11.46
C LYS A 89 -15.45 -0.83 10.13
N LYS A 90 -16.13 -0.63 9.00
CA LYS A 90 -15.50 -0.69 7.67
C LYS A 90 -14.84 0.65 7.32
N ASN A 91 -13.85 1.06 8.10
CA ASN A 91 -13.04 2.23 7.86
C ASN A 91 -11.82 1.93 6.98
N PRO A 92 -11.26 2.91 6.25
CA PRO A 92 -10.07 2.68 5.42
C PRO A 92 -8.82 2.53 6.28
N TRP A 93 -7.89 1.64 5.86
CA TRP A 93 -6.69 1.29 6.62
C TRP A 93 -5.41 1.82 5.99
N ASN A 94 -4.45 2.12 6.85
CA ASN A 94 -3.03 2.22 6.53
C ASN A 94 -2.28 1.21 7.39
N ILE A 95 -1.56 0.29 6.74
CA ILE A 95 -0.80 -0.78 7.37
C ILE A 95 0.68 -0.50 7.07
N SER A 96 1.49 -0.28 8.10
CA SER A 96 2.94 -0.07 8.02
C SER A 96 3.64 -1.31 8.54
N LEU A 97 4.24 -2.08 7.63
CA LEU A 97 4.96 -3.29 8.00
C LEU A 97 6.26 -2.99 8.74
N ASP A 98 6.86 -1.82 8.50
CA ASP A 98 8.15 -1.41 9.06
C ASP A 98 8.04 -0.36 10.18
N GLU A 99 6.86 -0.13 10.74
CA GLU A 99 6.66 0.85 11.81
C GLU A 99 7.44 0.52 13.09
N TYR A 100 7.36 -0.73 13.53
CA TYR A 100 7.99 -1.18 14.77
C TYR A 100 9.13 -2.18 14.55
N LYS A 101 9.17 -2.81 13.37
CA LYS A 101 10.16 -3.81 13.01
C LYS A 101 10.48 -3.70 11.52
N SER A 102 11.77 -3.70 11.17
CA SER A 102 12.17 -3.63 9.76
C SER A 102 11.75 -4.89 9.00
N GLN A 103 10.69 -4.78 8.21
CA GLN A 103 10.14 -5.87 7.40
C GLN A 103 9.36 -5.32 6.21
N ASN A 104 9.13 -6.18 5.22
CA ASN A 104 8.39 -5.81 4.01
C ASN A 104 7.73 -7.05 3.40
N HIS A 105 6.71 -6.86 2.57
CA HIS A 105 6.08 -7.89 1.75
C HIS A 105 6.40 -7.61 0.28
N GLU A 106 7.21 -8.46 -0.35
CA GLU A 106 7.68 -8.26 -1.75
C GLU A 106 8.27 -6.86 -1.99
N GLY A 107 9.02 -6.33 -1.02
CA GLY A 107 9.58 -4.98 -1.07
C GLY A 107 8.62 -3.86 -0.63
N ILE A 108 7.32 -4.12 -0.49
CA ILE A 108 6.32 -3.15 -0.03
C ILE A 108 6.32 -3.05 1.49
N LYS A 109 6.43 -1.84 2.01
CA LYS A 109 6.45 -1.53 3.44
C LYS A 109 5.11 -0.96 3.94
N SER A 110 4.36 -0.28 3.08
CA SER A 110 3.10 0.37 3.43
C SER A 110 1.98 -0.07 2.48
N ILE A 111 0.87 -0.54 3.06
CA ILE A 111 -0.30 -1.03 2.33
C ILE A 111 -1.48 -0.13 2.67
N LYS A 112 -2.20 0.33 1.65
CA LYS A 112 -3.35 1.24 1.80
C LYS A 112 -4.61 0.56 1.32
N MET A 113 -5.59 0.44 2.22
CA MET A 113 -6.90 -0.14 1.95
C MET A 113 -7.94 0.96 1.98
N ALA A 114 -8.60 1.22 0.86
CA ALA A 114 -9.74 2.12 0.80
C ALA A 114 -11.04 1.34 0.99
N ASN A 115 -11.96 1.90 1.78
CA ASN A 115 -13.22 1.23 2.16
C ASN A 115 -14.33 1.31 1.11
N CYS A 116 -14.01 1.75 -0.11
CA CYS A 116 -14.97 1.99 -1.20
C CYS A 116 -16.10 2.95 -0.78
N PHE A 117 -15.73 4.04 -0.08
CA PHE A 117 -16.66 5.09 0.36
C PHE A 117 -17.42 5.68 -0.84
N ASP A 118 -18.74 5.84 -0.72
CA ASP A 118 -19.63 6.31 -1.79
C ASP A 118 -19.53 5.53 -3.13
N ASP A 119 -18.97 4.32 -3.08
CA ASP A 119 -18.91 3.43 -4.23
C ASP A 119 -19.65 2.10 -3.97
N PRO A 120 -20.95 2.03 -4.21
CA PRO A 120 -21.73 0.80 -4.01
C PRO A 120 -21.32 -0.33 -4.97
N SER A 121 -20.64 -0.01 -6.06
CA SER A 121 -20.10 -1.01 -6.99
C SER A 121 -18.78 -1.61 -6.51
N MET A 122 -18.06 -0.90 -5.62
CA MET A 122 -16.72 -1.24 -5.09
C MET A 122 -15.60 -1.36 -6.15
N ILE A 123 -15.85 -0.98 -7.39
CA ILE A 123 -14.90 -1.16 -8.51
C ILE A 123 -14.31 0.13 -9.07
N ARG A 124 -14.87 1.29 -8.74
CA ARG A 124 -14.51 2.56 -9.39
C ARG A 124 -13.02 2.87 -9.29
N GLU A 125 -12.43 2.76 -8.10
CA GLU A 125 -11.02 3.06 -7.88
C GLU A 125 -10.13 2.10 -8.68
N ILE A 126 -10.38 0.81 -8.59
CA ILE A 126 -9.58 -0.23 -9.26
C ILE A 126 -9.73 -0.10 -10.78
N LEU A 127 -10.94 0.08 -11.28
CA LEU A 127 -11.22 0.25 -12.70
C LEU A 127 -10.53 1.51 -13.25
N SER A 128 -10.59 2.62 -12.50
CA SER A 128 -9.94 3.88 -12.89
C SER A 128 -8.43 3.71 -13.04
N TYR A 129 -7.75 3.10 -12.06
CA TYR A 129 -6.31 2.87 -12.16
C TYR A 129 -5.95 1.86 -13.26
N ASN A 130 -6.77 0.81 -13.44
CA ASN A 130 -6.55 -0.13 -14.54
C ASN A 130 -6.73 0.49 -15.93
N LEU A 131 -7.57 1.49 -16.05
CA LEU A 131 -7.71 2.26 -17.30
C LEU A 131 -6.54 3.24 -17.46
N LEU A 132 -6.24 4.03 -16.42
CA LEU A 132 -5.22 5.08 -16.43
C LEU A 132 -3.81 4.56 -16.72
N LYS A 133 -3.46 3.35 -16.28
CA LYS A 133 -2.13 2.76 -16.52
C LYS A 133 -1.73 2.64 -18.00
N ASN A 134 -2.72 2.71 -18.90
CA ASN A 134 -2.47 2.68 -20.35
C ASN A 134 -2.06 4.06 -20.92
N TYR A 135 -2.20 5.12 -20.13
CA TYR A 135 -1.97 6.50 -20.54
C TYR A 135 -0.92 7.24 -19.70
N THR A 136 -0.76 6.83 -18.45
CA THR A 136 0.17 7.49 -17.53
C THR A 136 0.59 6.54 -16.41
N ASP A 137 1.74 6.82 -15.78
CA ASP A 137 2.12 6.16 -14.55
C ASP A 137 1.14 6.51 -13.42
N CYS A 138 0.55 5.49 -12.84
CA CYS A 138 -0.42 5.61 -11.76
C CYS A 138 -0.24 4.47 -10.75
N PRO A 139 -0.82 4.59 -9.54
CA PRO A 139 -0.84 3.50 -8.57
C PRO A 139 -1.47 2.22 -9.14
N ARG A 140 -0.93 1.08 -8.77
CA ARG A 140 -1.57 -0.21 -8.98
C ARG A 140 -2.70 -0.39 -7.97
N ALA A 141 -3.76 -1.08 -8.34
CA ALA A 141 -4.86 -1.38 -7.44
C ALA A 141 -5.51 -2.72 -7.77
N ASN A 142 -5.92 -3.43 -6.72
CA ASN A 142 -6.74 -4.64 -6.80
C ASN A 142 -7.65 -4.75 -5.59
N PHE A 143 -8.35 -5.87 -5.45
CA PHE A 143 -9.22 -6.12 -4.31
C PHE A 143 -8.49 -6.80 -3.17
N ALA A 144 -8.90 -6.48 -1.93
CA ALA A 144 -8.52 -7.22 -0.74
C ALA A 144 -9.71 -7.46 0.19
N GLN A 145 -9.78 -8.66 0.76
CA GLN A 145 -10.63 -8.97 1.89
C GLN A 145 -9.85 -8.70 3.18
N VAL A 146 -10.43 -7.90 4.07
CA VAL A 146 -9.81 -7.57 5.36
C VAL A 146 -10.54 -8.28 6.48
N TYR A 147 -9.80 -9.01 7.29
CA TYR A 147 -10.26 -9.68 8.50
C TYR A 147 -9.58 -9.06 9.71
N VAL A 148 -10.33 -8.83 10.78
CA VAL A 148 -9.77 -8.39 12.07
C VAL A 148 -10.22 -9.35 13.15
N ASN A 149 -9.26 -9.86 13.91
CA ASN A 149 -9.51 -10.85 14.98
C ASN A 149 -10.37 -12.04 14.51
N GLY A 150 -10.13 -12.49 13.26
CA GLY A 150 -10.84 -13.62 12.64
C GLY A 150 -12.18 -13.27 11.96
N SER A 151 -12.70 -12.07 12.17
CA SER A 151 -13.99 -11.63 11.58
C SER A 151 -13.75 -10.87 10.28
N LEU A 152 -14.49 -11.21 9.22
CA LEU A 152 -14.46 -10.46 7.95
C LEU A 152 -15.08 -9.08 8.14
N ILE A 153 -14.32 -8.03 7.87
CA ILE A 153 -14.78 -6.64 7.91
C ILE A 153 -15.37 -6.23 6.55
N GLY A 154 -14.77 -6.69 5.46
CA GLY A 154 -15.32 -6.46 4.13
C GLY A 154 -14.30 -6.51 3.00
N LEU A 155 -14.77 -6.13 1.82
CA LEU A 155 -13.97 -5.96 0.61
C LEU A 155 -13.47 -4.52 0.53
N TYR A 156 -12.20 -4.35 0.17
CA TYR A 156 -11.49 -3.08 0.08
C TYR A 156 -10.77 -2.95 -1.26
N SER A 157 -10.55 -1.72 -1.70
CA SER A 157 -9.53 -1.45 -2.72
C SER A 157 -8.15 -1.44 -2.06
N ASN A 158 -7.29 -2.36 -2.46
CA ASN A 158 -5.87 -2.36 -2.10
C ASN A 158 -5.12 -1.52 -3.12
N THR A 159 -4.71 -0.32 -2.72
CA THR A 159 -4.11 0.67 -3.61
C THR A 159 -2.66 0.93 -3.24
N GLU A 160 -1.78 0.92 -4.22
CA GLU A 160 -0.36 1.21 -4.05
C GLU A 160 -0.15 2.59 -3.40
N ALA A 161 0.72 2.64 -2.40
CA ALA A 161 1.04 3.88 -1.73
C ALA A 161 1.85 4.79 -2.66
N ILE A 162 1.36 6.00 -2.91
CA ILE A 162 2.15 7.04 -3.59
C ILE A 162 3.19 7.55 -2.59
N ASN A 163 4.42 7.06 -2.73
CA ASN A 163 5.54 7.34 -1.84
C ASN A 163 6.86 7.33 -2.62
N LYS A 164 7.98 7.54 -1.93
CA LYS A 164 9.31 7.55 -2.53
C LYS A 164 9.66 6.26 -3.27
N GLN A 165 9.16 5.12 -2.79
CA GLN A 165 9.39 3.83 -3.44
C GLN A 165 8.73 3.79 -4.81
N MET A 166 7.43 4.12 -4.90
CA MET A 166 6.72 4.20 -6.16
C MET A 166 7.38 5.19 -7.13
N LEU A 167 7.80 6.36 -6.63
CA LEU A 167 8.48 7.38 -7.45
C LEU A 167 9.82 6.86 -7.99
N SER A 168 10.61 6.20 -7.15
CA SER A 168 11.89 5.60 -7.55
C SER A 168 11.71 4.52 -8.62
N GLU A 169 10.69 3.65 -8.47
CA GLU A 169 10.42 2.55 -9.38
C GLU A 169 9.87 3.02 -10.74
N ARG A 170 9.07 4.11 -10.76
CA ARG A 170 8.39 4.60 -11.96
C ARG A 170 9.15 5.69 -12.70
N PHE A 171 9.81 6.58 -11.96
CA PHE A 171 10.44 7.78 -12.51
C PHE A 171 11.97 7.77 -12.37
N SER A 172 12.56 6.68 -11.89
CA SER A 172 14.01 6.52 -11.66
C SER A 172 14.63 7.57 -10.73
N HIS A 173 13.83 8.39 -10.08
CA HIS A 173 14.22 9.44 -9.15
C HIS A 173 13.32 9.52 -7.94
N ASN A 174 13.91 9.60 -6.76
CA ASN A 174 13.20 9.84 -5.49
C ASN A 174 13.56 11.18 -4.83
N GLY A 175 14.47 11.94 -5.43
CA GLY A 175 14.97 13.22 -4.92
C GLY A 175 14.27 14.46 -5.49
N ASN A 176 13.31 14.30 -6.40
CA ASN A 176 12.52 15.40 -6.94
C ASN A 176 11.41 15.83 -5.99
N VAL A 177 10.97 17.06 -6.18
CA VAL A 177 9.86 17.62 -5.40
C VAL A 177 8.56 16.89 -5.72
N PHE A 178 7.94 16.32 -4.70
CA PHE A 178 6.63 15.69 -4.77
C PHE A 178 5.61 16.53 -3.99
N PHE A 179 4.52 16.90 -4.64
CA PHE A 179 3.46 17.70 -4.03
C PHE A 179 2.27 16.82 -3.67
N SER A 180 1.87 16.84 -2.41
CA SER A 180 0.59 16.30 -1.98
C SER A 180 -0.39 17.46 -1.77
N CYS A 181 -1.50 17.44 -2.49
CA CYS A 181 -2.54 18.43 -2.34
C CYS A 181 -3.63 17.91 -1.40
N SER A 182 -3.93 18.66 -0.36
CA SER A 182 -5.07 18.38 0.53
C SER A 182 -6.01 19.59 0.54
N PRO A 183 -7.32 19.40 0.43
CA PRO A 183 -8.26 20.51 0.55
C PRO A 183 -8.20 21.12 1.95
N VAL A 184 -8.32 22.42 2.04
CA VAL A 184 -8.39 23.17 3.31
C VAL A 184 -9.86 23.36 3.67
N GLY A 185 -10.31 22.70 4.75
CA GLY A 185 -11.68 22.77 5.23
C GLY A 185 -12.62 21.74 4.57
N ILE A 186 -13.88 21.73 4.96
CA ILE A 186 -14.94 20.94 4.32
C ILE A 186 -15.37 21.73 3.10
N PRO A 187 -14.96 21.35 1.88
CA PRO A 187 -15.25 22.20 0.75
C PRO A 187 -16.45 21.67 0.01
N VAL A 188 -17.51 22.38 0.03
CA VAL A 188 -18.45 22.22 -1.06
C VAL A 188 -17.90 22.91 -2.32
N PHE A 189 -17.01 23.91 -2.21
CA PHE A 189 -16.40 24.64 -3.36
C PHE A 189 -15.15 25.45 -2.97
N SER A 190 -14.16 24.86 -2.27
CA SER A 190 -12.93 25.61 -1.99
C SER A 190 -11.87 25.35 -3.07
N ASN A 191 -11.49 26.40 -3.81
CA ASN A 191 -10.37 26.39 -4.75
C ASN A 191 -8.99 26.44 -4.05
N LYS A 192 -8.94 26.28 -2.72
CA LYS A 192 -7.70 26.33 -1.95
C LYS A 192 -7.21 24.92 -1.66
N CYS A 193 -6.02 24.62 -2.12
CA CYS A 193 -5.29 23.40 -1.84
C CYS A 193 -4.04 23.73 -1.03
N THR A 194 -3.80 23.03 0.05
CA THR A 194 -2.52 23.12 0.77
C THR A 194 -1.52 22.17 0.14
N LEU A 195 -0.45 22.74 -0.43
CA LEU A 195 0.67 21.97 -0.92
C LEU A 195 1.56 21.56 0.25
N LYS A 196 1.77 20.27 0.45
CA LYS A 196 2.79 19.75 1.35
C LYS A 196 3.98 19.28 0.53
N PHE A 197 5.15 19.81 0.85
CA PHE A 197 6.40 19.24 0.38
C PHE A 197 6.63 17.95 1.15
N ILE A 198 6.76 16.84 0.44
CA ILE A 198 7.27 15.61 1.02
C ILE A 198 8.79 15.66 0.86
N SER A 199 9.46 16.34 1.80
CA SER A 199 10.91 16.35 1.85
C SER A 199 11.44 14.98 2.25
N SER A 200 12.64 14.71 1.79
CA SER A 200 13.48 13.54 2.08
C SER A 200 13.68 13.29 3.58
#